data_61963774752d639cbd275fa7003459d6
#
_entry.id   61963774752d639cbd275fa7003459d6
#
_cell.length_a   1.000
_cell.length_b   1.000
_cell.length_c   1.000
_cell.angle_alpha   90.00
_cell.angle_beta   90.00
_cell.angle_gamma   90.00
#
_symmetry.space_group_name_H-M   'P 1'
#
loop_
_entity.id
_entity.type
_entity.pdbx_description
1 polymer ?
#
loop_
_entity_poly.entity_id
_entity_poly.type
_entity_poly.pdbx_seq_one_letter_code
_entity_poly.pdbx_strand_id
1 'polypeptide(L)'
;MLRVLVSPSYLRPAPSSYQRLTIAIHIAGLGILRNLLADNGVSQVTYLGRRPLPPWVVIPGGTSTDGSTSPTHPKLTTIEHNDFLSYPPAIQETIAQHDACIWALGISTAGMSEAKYTEITVGYFNSFLNVLKEKGAGAEESPFRVVFVSGQGADSTEKSRILFARVKVRVNWHTDSEPR
;
A
#
# COMPACT_ATOMS: atom_id res chain seq x y z
N MET A 1 7.61 12.58 -12.33
CA MET A 1 6.37 12.01 -12.92
C MET A 1 6.16 10.63 -12.34
N LEU A 2 5.14 10.45 -11.52
CA LEU A 2 4.84 9.18 -10.84
C LEU A 2 4.21 8.24 -11.86
N ARG A 3 4.90 7.15 -12.24
CA ARG A 3 4.29 6.11 -13.08
C ARG A 3 3.54 5.13 -12.17
N VAL A 4 2.22 5.23 -12.17
CA VAL A 4 1.32 4.22 -11.62
C VAL A 4 1.09 3.22 -12.75
N LEU A 5 1.61 2.00 -12.62
CA LEU A 5 1.30 0.90 -13.53
C LEU A 5 -0.10 0.39 -13.20
N VAL A 6 -1.09 0.88 -13.94
CA VAL A 6 -2.44 0.31 -13.97
C VAL A 6 -2.51 -0.56 -15.21
N SER A 7 -2.67 -1.86 -15.05
CA SER A 7 -2.98 -2.75 -16.17
C SER A 7 -4.38 -2.42 -16.70
N PRO A 8 -4.58 -2.19 -18.04
CA PRO A 8 -5.84 -1.67 -18.57
C PRO A 8 -6.93 -2.69 -18.84
N SER A 9 -6.77 -3.92 -18.45
CA SER A 9 -7.75 -4.96 -18.75
C SER A 9 -8.70 -5.20 -17.57
N TYR A 10 -9.92 -4.78 -17.74
CA TYR A 10 -11.16 -4.99 -16.99
C TYR A 10 -11.78 -3.74 -16.38
N LEU A 11 -12.37 -2.92 -17.26
CA LEU A 11 -13.44 -2.02 -16.88
C LEU A 11 -14.73 -2.86 -16.75
N ARG A 12 -14.95 -3.49 -15.59
CA ARG A 12 -16.29 -3.89 -15.16
C ARG A 12 -16.89 -2.76 -14.34
N PRO A 13 -18.23 -2.56 -14.36
CA PRO A 13 -18.87 -1.59 -13.50
C PRO A 13 -18.51 -1.90 -12.04
N ALA A 14 -17.96 -0.92 -11.38
CA ALA A 14 -17.54 -1.02 -10.01
C ALA A 14 -18.74 -1.26 -9.08
N PRO A 15 -18.62 -2.07 -8.02
CA PRO A 15 -19.58 -2.05 -6.93
C PRO A 15 -19.71 -0.62 -6.39
N SER A 16 -20.87 -0.29 -5.83
CA SER A 16 -21.25 1.07 -5.44
C SER A 16 -20.33 1.75 -4.41
N SER A 17 -19.40 1.01 -3.83
CA SER A 17 -18.38 1.53 -2.91
C SER A 17 -17.20 0.56 -2.78
N TYR A 18 -15.98 1.11 -2.68
CA TYR A 18 -14.76 0.33 -2.47
C TYR A 18 -14.19 0.54 -1.07
N GLN A 19 -13.71 -0.55 -0.47
CA GLN A 19 -12.84 -0.48 0.71
C GLN A 19 -11.38 -0.51 0.27
N ARG A 20 -10.59 0.47 0.69
CA ARG A 20 -9.18 0.61 0.30
C ARG A 20 -8.26 0.50 1.49
N LEU A 21 -7.32 -0.42 1.41
CA LEU A 21 -6.19 -0.50 2.34
C LEU A 21 -5.04 0.35 1.80
N THR A 22 -4.52 1.24 2.61
CA THR A 22 -3.31 2.00 2.28
C THR A 22 -2.22 1.66 3.28
N ILE A 23 -1.16 1.04 2.79
CA ILE A 23 0.05 0.79 3.58
C ILE A 23 1.07 1.84 3.18
N ALA A 24 1.24 2.86 4.00
CA ALA A 24 2.10 3.98 3.63
C ALA A 24 2.76 4.64 4.83
N ILE A 25 3.97 5.12 4.65
CA ILE A 25 4.42 6.39 5.22
C ILE A 25 5.51 6.98 4.33
N HIS A 26 5.14 8.03 3.58
CA HIS A 26 6.01 9.06 3.01
C HIS A 26 5.10 10.14 2.41
N ILE A 27 5.64 11.23 1.95
CA ILE A 27 4.89 12.33 1.31
C ILE A 27 3.91 11.80 0.23
N ALA A 28 4.33 10.80 -0.56
CA ALA A 28 3.46 10.15 -1.56
C ALA A 28 2.26 9.45 -0.91
N GLY A 29 2.47 8.73 0.20
CA GLY A 29 1.39 8.04 0.92
C GLY A 29 0.36 8.99 1.52
N LEU A 30 0.77 10.14 2.04
CA LEU A 30 -0.17 11.17 2.52
C LEU A 30 -0.98 11.78 1.38
N GLY A 31 -0.37 12.02 0.22
CA GLY A 31 -1.07 12.47 -0.98
C GLY A 31 -2.14 11.45 -1.44
N ILE A 32 -1.80 10.17 -1.45
CA ILE A 32 -2.71 9.07 -1.76
C ILE A 32 -3.86 9.03 -0.75
N LEU A 33 -3.56 9.03 0.55
CA LEU A 33 -4.56 9.02 1.62
C LEU A 33 -5.58 10.16 1.47
N ARG A 34 -5.11 11.38 1.23
CA ARG A 34 -5.97 12.56 1.01
C ARG A 34 -6.91 12.37 -0.17
N ASN A 35 -6.42 11.85 -1.29
CA ASN A 35 -7.24 11.61 -2.47
C ASN A 35 -8.28 10.52 -2.22
N LEU A 36 -7.91 9.41 -1.54
CA LEU A 36 -8.85 8.34 -1.21
C LEU A 36 -9.96 8.82 -0.27
N LEU A 37 -9.64 9.66 0.73
CA LEU A 37 -10.64 10.20 1.65
C LEU A 37 -11.59 11.19 0.98
N ALA A 38 -11.11 11.92 -0.01
CA ALA A 38 -11.93 12.85 -0.81
C ALA A 38 -12.79 12.15 -1.87
N ASP A 39 -12.46 10.91 -2.26
CA ASP A 39 -13.16 10.17 -3.31
C ASP A 39 -14.48 9.59 -2.78
N ASN A 40 -15.60 9.96 -3.42
CA ASN A 40 -16.93 9.45 -3.06
C ASN A 40 -17.15 7.98 -3.44
N GLY A 41 -16.36 7.44 -4.37
CA GLY A 41 -16.36 6.02 -4.71
C GLY A 41 -15.66 5.14 -3.66
N VAL A 42 -14.97 5.73 -2.68
CA VAL A 42 -14.29 5.02 -1.60
C VAL A 42 -15.12 5.15 -0.33
N SER A 43 -15.60 4.03 0.20
CA SER A 43 -16.41 4.00 1.43
C SER A 43 -15.56 3.95 2.70
N GLN A 44 -14.44 3.26 2.67
CA GLN A 44 -13.54 3.09 3.81
C GLN A 44 -12.08 3.06 3.39
N VAL A 45 -11.22 3.65 4.21
CA VAL A 45 -9.77 3.64 4.06
C VAL A 45 -9.16 3.16 5.36
N THR A 46 -8.32 2.14 5.31
CA THR A 46 -7.50 1.72 6.44
C THR A 46 -6.05 2.15 6.20
N TYR A 47 -5.54 2.99 7.07
CA TYR A 47 -4.12 3.32 7.11
C TYR A 47 -3.41 2.31 8.03
N LEU A 48 -2.51 1.54 7.46
CA LEU A 48 -1.64 0.61 8.21
C LEU A 48 -0.22 1.15 8.19
N GLY A 49 0.32 1.50 9.35
CA GLY A 49 1.62 2.13 9.45
C GLY A 49 2.33 1.86 10.77
N ARG A 50 3.65 2.10 10.82
CA ARG A 50 4.45 1.91 12.04
C ARG A 50 4.19 2.96 13.12
N ARG A 51 3.53 4.05 12.78
CA ARG A 51 3.20 5.17 13.67
C ARG A 51 1.84 5.72 13.29
N PRO A 52 1.14 6.34 14.21
CA PRO A 52 -0.09 7.05 13.89
C PRO A 52 0.17 8.19 12.89
N LEU A 53 -0.87 8.68 12.26
CA LEU A 53 -0.77 9.87 11.42
C LEU A 53 -0.30 11.05 12.28
N PRO A 54 0.72 11.80 11.83
CA PRO A 54 1.20 12.95 12.59
C PRO A 54 0.10 13.99 12.80
N PRO A 55 0.04 14.66 13.96
CA PRO A 55 -1.00 15.65 14.26
C PRO A 55 -1.08 16.83 13.29
N TRP A 56 0.03 17.18 12.63
CA TRP A 56 0.08 18.26 11.63
C TRP A 56 -0.52 17.87 10.26
N VAL A 57 -0.93 16.60 10.08
CA VAL A 57 -1.51 16.15 8.80
C VAL A 57 -2.92 16.67 8.67
N VAL A 58 -3.16 17.48 7.66
CA VAL A 58 -4.51 17.94 7.28
C VAL A 58 -5.11 16.94 6.28
N ILE A 59 -6.30 16.41 6.57
CA ILE A 59 -7.05 15.52 5.68
C ILE A 59 -8.40 16.16 5.30
N PRO A 60 -8.81 16.09 4.03
CA PRO A 60 -10.09 16.65 3.57
C PRO A 60 -11.27 16.04 4.32
N GLY A 61 -12.18 16.85 4.83
CA GLY A 61 -13.37 16.38 5.56
C GLY A 61 -13.08 15.77 6.94
N GLY A 62 -11.82 15.77 7.36
CA GLY A 62 -11.44 15.29 8.69
C GLY A 62 -11.54 16.38 9.75
N THR A 63 -11.51 15.95 11.01
CA THR A 63 -11.35 16.89 12.13
C THR A 63 -9.89 17.33 12.17
N SER A 64 -9.66 18.63 11.97
CA SER A 64 -8.37 19.23 12.31
C SER A 64 -8.39 19.46 13.81
N THR A 65 -7.52 18.77 14.51
CA THR A 65 -7.29 19.01 15.93
C THR A 65 -6.30 20.17 16.08
N ASP A 66 -6.16 20.64 17.27
CA ASP A 66 -5.19 21.69 17.69
C ASP A 66 -3.71 21.31 17.46
N GLY A 67 -3.44 20.25 16.70
CA GLY A 67 -2.11 19.73 16.44
C GLY A 67 -1.58 18.81 17.55
N SER A 68 -2.39 18.48 18.54
CA SER A 68 -1.99 17.60 19.66
C SER A 68 -2.34 16.12 19.41
N THR A 69 -3.36 15.84 18.60
CA THR A 69 -3.85 14.49 18.30
C THR A 69 -3.84 14.18 16.81
N SER A 70 -3.74 12.90 16.47
CA SER A 70 -3.83 12.45 15.07
C SER A 70 -5.17 12.85 14.45
N PRO A 71 -5.19 13.25 13.16
CA PRO A 71 -6.42 13.61 12.49
C PRO A 71 -7.35 12.40 12.35
N THR A 72 -8.64 12.63 12.47
CA THR A 72 -9.68 11.62 12.29
C THR A 72 -10.58 11.95 11.10
N HIS A 73 -11.18 10.92 10.50
CA HIS A 73 -12.13 11.06 9.40
C HIS A 73 -13.14 9.90 9.45
N PRO A 74 -14.44 10.10 9.13
CA PRO A 74 -15.45 9.04 9.20
C PRO A 74 -15.12 7.78 8.40
N LYS A 75 -14.40 7.92 7.27
CA LYS A 75 -13.96 6.82 6.43
C LYS A 75 -12.62 6.22 6.84
N LEU A 76 -11.89 6.80 7.82
CA LEU A 76 -10.51 6.44 8.13
C LEU A 76 -10.42 5.56 9.37
N THR A 77 -9.81 4.40 9.21
CA THR A 77 -9.31 3.57 10.31
C THR A 77 -7.78 3.59 10.31
N THR A 78 -7.17 3.81 11.46
CA THR A 78 -5.71 3.78 11.62
C THR A 78 -5.31 2.57 12.43
N ILE A 79 -4.37 1.78 11.90
CA ILE A 79 -3.79 0.61 12.58
C ILE A 79 -2.28 0.80 12.66
N GLU A 80 -1.75 0.75 13.88
CA GLU A 80 -0.31 0.75 14.09
C GLU A 80 0.23 -0.68 14.08
N HIS A 81 1.26 -0.89 13.25
CA HIS A 81 1.89 -2.19 13.10
C HIS A 81 3.37 -2.02 12.74
N ASN A 82 4.25 -2.66 13.50
CA ASN A 82 5.69 -2.45 13.38
C ASN A 82 6.43 -3.57 12.65
N ASP A 83 5.90 -4.78 12.67
CA ASP A 83 6.53 -5.95 12.06
C ASP A 83 5.80 -6.38 10.79
N PHE A 84 6.21 -5.83 9.65
CA PHE A 84 5.64 -6.16 8.34
C PHE A 84 6.11 -7.51 7.76
N LEU A 85 6.93 -8.27 8.48
CA LEU A 85 7.21 -9.67 8.14
C LEU A 85 6.17 -10.63 8.72
N SER A 86 5.43 -10.20 9.75
CA SER A 86 4.41 -11.02 10.41
C SER A 86 3.18 -10.17 10.72
N TYR A 87 2.00 -10.71 10.50
CA TYR A 87 0.73 -10.03 10.72
C TYR A 87 -0.11 -10.80 11.74
N PRO A 88 -0.50 -10.20 12.88
CA PRO A 88 -1.46 -10.80 13.80
C PRO A 88 -2.79 -11.15 13.12
N PRO A 89 -3.51 -12.20 13.57
CA PRO A 89 -4.77 -12.64 12.95
C PRO A 89 -5.78 -11.52 12.73
N ALA A 90 -5.95 -10.61 13.66
CA ALA A 90 -6.88 -9.48 13.55
C ALA A 90 -6.50 -8.53 12.39
N ILE A 91 -5.20 -8.30 12.15
CA ILE A 91 -4.74 -7.49 11.03
C ILE A 91 -4.92 -8.25 9.71
N GLN A 92 -4.64 -9.56 9.68
CA GLN A 92 -4.88 -10.40 8.51
C GLN A 92 -6.34 -10.36 8.07
N GLU A 93 -7.28 -10.50 9.02
CA GLU A 93 -8.72 -10.40 8.74
C GLU A 93 -9.08 -9.02 8.19
N THR A 94 -8.55 -7.96 8.80
CA THR A 94 -8.77 -6.60 8.30
C THR A 94 -8.27 -6.43 6.87
N ILE A 95 -7.06 -6.94 6.55
CA ILE A 95 -6.49 -6.89 5.19
C ILE A 95 -7.42 -7.60 4.20
N ALA A 96 -7.89 -8.80 4.54
CA ALA A 96 -8.70 -9.63 3.65
C ALA A 96 -10.09 -9.05 3.35
N GLN A 97 -10.62 -8.17 4.22
CA GLN A 97 -11.92 -7.51 4.02
C GLN A 97 -11.87 -6.34 3.03
N HIS A 98 -10.70 -5.94 2.55
CA HIS A 98 -10.55 -4.84 1.61
C HIS A 98 -10.59 -5.34 0.16
N ASP A 99 -10.93 -4.43 -0.76
CA ASP A 99 -10.97 -4.72 -2.21
C ASP A 99 -9.64 -4.40 -2.90
N ALA A 100 -8.83 -3.53 -2.28
CA ALA A 100 -7.56 -3.14 -2.86
C ALA A 100 -6.58 -2.60 -1.81
N CYS A 101 -5.30 -2.69 -2.16
CA CYS A 101 -4.20 -2.11 -1.40
C CYS A 101 -3.35 -1.19 -2.27
N ILE A 102 -3.00 -0.02 -1.75
CA ILE A 102 -1.94 0.81 -2.31
C ILE A 102 -0.73 0.70 -1.40
N TRP A 103 0.27 -0.02 -1.86
CA TRP A 103 1.51 -0.24 -1.13
C TRP A 103 2.48 0.91 -1.39
N ALA A 104 2.54 1.85 -0.48
CA ALA A 104 3.43 3.01 -0.55
C ALA A 104 4.50 3.00 0.55
N LEU A 105 4.75 1.83 1.16
CA LEU A 105 5.82 1.67 2.14
C LEU A 105 7.18 1.76 1.44
N GLY A 106 8.05 2.59 1.99
CA GLY A 106 9.40 2.76 1.49
C GLY A 106 10.31 3.37 2.53
N ILE A 107 11.60 3.26 2.31
CA ILE A 107 12.63 3.81 3.18
C ILE A 107 13.76 4.39 2.34
N SER A 108 14.49 5.35 2.91
CA SER A 108 15.73 5.86 2.31
C SER A 108 16.80 4.79 2.29
N THR A 109 17.59 4.73 1.22
CA THR A 109 18.74 3.83 1.09
C THR A 109 20.00 4.36 1.81
N ALA A 110 19.98 5.60 2.32
CA ALA A 110 21.12 6.22 2.94
C ALA A 110 21.60 5.42 4.17
N GLY A 111 22.85 4.97 4.13
CA GLY A 111 23.46 4.19 5.22
C GLY A 111 22.92 2.77 5.38
N MET A 112 22.17 2.24 4.41
CA MET A 112 21.52 0.94 4.50
C MET A 112 22.24 -0.11 3.65
N SER A 113 22.41 -1.33 4.17
CA SER A 113 22.90 -2.46 3.39
C SER A 113 21.82 -2.92 2.38
N GLU A 114 22.25 -3.52 1.26
CA GLU A 114 21.32 -4.09 0.28
C GLU A 114 20.42 -5.16 0.88
N ALA A 115 20.95 -6.02 1.74
CA ALA A 115 20.16 -7.07 2.39
C ALA A 115 19.00 -6.48 3.20
N LYS A 116 19.28 -5.45 4.02
CA LYS A 116 18.23 -4.80 4.83
C LYS A 116 17.24 -4.02 3.98
N TYR A 117 17.69 -3.36 2.93
CA TYR A 117 16.80 -2.67 2.00
C TYR A 117 15.90 -3.65 1.23
N THR A 118 16.44 -4.81 0.83
CA THR A 118 15.67 -5.88 0.17
C THR A 118 14.63 -6.48 1.10
N GLU A 119 14.98 -6.75 2.35
CA GLU A 119 14.03 -7.23 3.36
C GLU A 119 12.83 -6.28 3.50
N ILE A 120 13.09 -4.98 3.64
CA ILE A 120 12.04 -3.98 3.83
C ILE A 120 11.23 -3.77 2.55
N THR A 121 11.88 -3.78 1.38
CA THR A 121 11.21 -3.44 0.11
C THR A 121 10.49 -4.65 -0.48
N VAL A 122 11.13 -5.81 -0.48
CA VAL A 122 10.63 -7.04 -1.10
C VAL A 122 10.03 -7.98 -0.06
N GLY A 123 10.74 -8.21 1.04
CA GLY A 123 10.30 -9.13 2.10
C GLY A 123 8.96 -8.73 2.73
N TYR A 124 8.82 -7.47 3.13
CA TYR A 124 7.56 -6.97 3.70
C TYR A 124 6.38 -7.08 2.73
N PHE A 125 6.62 -6.75 1.46
CA PHE A 125 5.59 -6.86 0.44
C PHE A 125 5.18 -8.31 0.17
N ASN A 126 6.15 -9.23 0.11
CA ASN A 126 5.87 -10.65 -0.07
C ASN A 126 5.09 -11.23 1.13
N SER A 127 5.42 -10.83 2.36
CA SER A 127 4.66 -11.23 3.55
C SER A 127 3.21 -10.75 3.48
N PHE A 128 2.96 -9.53 2.99
CA PHE A 128 1.62 -9.04 2.73
C PHE A 128 0.88 -9.85 1.67
N LEU A 129 1.53 -10.17 0.54
CA LEU A 129 0.93 -11.01 -0.51
C LEU A 129 0.60 -12.41 -0.01
N ASN A 130 1.43 -12.98 0.86
CA ASN A 130 1.14 -14.28 1.48
C ASN A 130 -0.13 -14.22 2.33
N VAL A 131 -0.33 -13.15 3.10
CA VAL A 131 -1.59 -12.94 3.86
C VAL A 131 -2.80 -12.93 2.93
N LEU A 132 -2.74 -12.20 1.81
CA LEU A 132 -3.83 -12.19 0.83
C LEU A 132 -4.13 -13.60 0.30
N LYS A 133 -3.08 -14.34 -0.05
CA LYS A 133 -3.20 -15.71 -0.55
C LYS A 133 -3.78 -16.67 0.50
N GLU A 134 -3.27 -16.64 1.71
CA GLU A 134 -3.72 -17.51 2.82
C GLU A 134 -5.17 -17.23 3.22
N LYS A 135 -5.60 -15.98 3.15
CA LYS A 135 -6.98 -15.57 3.45
C LYS A 135 -7.93 -15.70 2.26
N GLY A 136 -7.45 -16.06 1.08
CA GLY A 136 -8.26 -16.10 -0.13
C GLY A 136 -8.86 -14.73 -0.48
N ALA A 137 -8.11 -13.65 -0.24
CA ALA A 137 -8.61 -12.30 -0.46
C ALA A 137 -8.87 -12.04 -1.94
N GLY A 138 -10.09 -11.61 -2.25
CA GLY A 138 -10.58 -11.41 -3.61
C GLY A 138 -11.14 -12.72 -4.21
N ALA A 139 -12.37 -12.65 -4.72
CA ALA A 139 -12.96 -13.73 -5.50
C ALA A 139 -12.60 -13.57 -6.98
N GLU A 140 -12.80 -14.61 -7.79
CA GLU A 140 -12.54 -14.59 -9.24
C GLU A 140 -13.29 -13.44 -9.93
N GLU A 141 -14.52 -13.18 -9.48
CA GLU A 141 -15.37 -12.09 -10.00
C GLU A 141 -15.03 -10.71 -9.43
N SER A 142 -14.33 -10.65 -8.30
CA SER A 142 -13.91 -9.43 -7.63
C SER A 142 -12.48 -9.58 -7.06
N PRO A 143 -11.46 -9.58 -7.91
CA PRO A 143 -10.09 -9.80 -7.50
C PRO A 143 -9.56 -8.66 -6.62
N PHE A 144 -8.81 -9.00 -5.58
CA PHE A 144 -8.13 -8.01 -4.76
C PHE A 144 -7.06 -7.28 -5.60
N ARG A 145 -7.12 -5.95 -5.62
CA ARG A 145 -6.20 -5.14 -6.43
C ARG A 145 -5.05 -4.61 -5.58
N VAL A 146 -3.83 -4.82 -6.05
CA VAL A 146 -2.63 -4.29 -5.38
C VAL A 146 -1.93 -3.29 -6.30
N VAL A 147 -1.65 -2.10 -5.77
CA VAL A 147 -0.86 -1.06 -6.44
C VAL A 147 0.42 -0.85 -5.65
N PHE A 148 1.56 -1.17 -6.23
CA PHE A 148 2.87 -0.90 -5.63
C PHE A 148 3.43 0.44 -6.11
N VAL A 149 3.73 1.34 -5.17
CA VAL A 149 4.33 2.64 -5.48
C VAL A 149 5.85 2.47 -5.65
N SER A 150 6.29 2.39 -6.89
CA SER A 150 7.71 2.30 -7.23
C SER A 150 8.39 3.68 -7.20
N GLY A 151 9.69 3.73 -7.46
CA GLY A 151 10.47 4.97 -7.59
C GLY A 151 10.78 5.31 -9.03
N GLN A 152 10.92 6.61 -9.33
CA GLN A 152 11.47 7.04 -10.60
C GLN A 152 12.90 6.52 -10.75
N GLY A 153 13.23 5.92 -11.92
CA GLY A 153 14.55 5.34 -12.17
C GLY A 153 14.71 3.90 -11.65
N ALA A 154 13.63 3.19 -11.33
CA ALA A 154 13.68 1.75 -11.13
C ALA A 154 14.20 1.07 -12.42
N ASP A 155 15.22 0.21 -12.28
CA ASP A 155 15.96 -0.40 -13.39
C ASP A 155 15.57 -1.86 -13.54
N SER A 156 14.77 -2.17 -14.56
CA SER A 156 14.30 -3.53 -14.85
C SER A 156 15.41 -4.53 -15.16
N THR A 157 16.63 -4.07 -15.45
CA THR A 157 17.78 -4.94 -15.70
C THR A 157 18.49 -5.38 -14.42
N GLU A 158 18.15 -4.80 -13.27
CA GLU A 158 18.79 -4.99 -11.95
C GLU A 158 20.30 -4.64 -11.92
N LYS A 159 20.83 -4.02 -12.96
CA LYS A 159 22.26 -3.70 -13.11
C LYS A 159 22.64 -2.31 -12.59
N SER A 160 21.66 -1.52 -12.17
CA SER A 160 21.93 -0.18 -11.65
C SER A 160 22.86 -0.20 -10.44
N ARG A 161 23.81 0.73 -10.42
CA ARG A 161 24.65 0.98 -9.23
C ARG A 161 23.86 1.60 -8.07
N ILE A 162 22.71 2.19 -8.38
CA ILE A 162 21.83 2.82 -7.40
C ILE A 162 20.98 1.74 -6.72
N LEU A 163 21.13 1.58 -5.42
CA LEU A 163 20.52 0.50 -4.63
C LEU A 163 19.00 0.41 -4.82
N PHE A 164 18.27 1.52 -4.67
CA PHE A 164 16.81 1.49 -4.80
C PHE A 164 16.37 1.10 -6.23
N ALA A 165 17.11 1.49 -7.24
CA ALA A 165 16.76 1.25 -8.62
C ALA A 165 16.77 -0.24 -8.96
N ARG A 166 17.77 -1.00 -8.48
CA ARG A 166 17.88 -2.43 -8.75
C ARG A 166 17.04 -3.30 -7.81
N VAL A 167 16.72 -2.84 -6.58
CA VAL A 167 15.95 -3.64 -5.62
C VAL A 167 14.44 -3.49 -5.83
N LYS A 168 13.94 -2.30 -6.12
CA LYS A 168 12.49 -2.08 -6.29
C LYS A 168 11.86 -2.88 -7.43
N VAL A 169 12.64 -3.26 -8.43
CA VAL A 169 12.16 -4.09 -9.54
C VAL A 169 12.07 -5.58 -9.20
N ARG A 170 12.70 -6.01 -8.09
CA ARG A 170 12.60 -7.39 -7.59
C ARG A 170 11.25 -7.69 -6.94
N VAL A 171 10.40 -6.69 -6.79
CA VAL A 171 9.00 -6.87 -6.42
C VAL A 171 8.32 -7.50 -7.65
N ASN A 172 8.46 -8.81 -7.78
CA ASN A 172 7.90 -9.56 -8.88
C ASN A 172 6.39 -9.70 -8.72
N TRP A 173 5.66 -9.08 -9.64
CA TRP A 173 4.25 -9.32 -9.86
C TRP A 173 4.08 -10.63 -10.64
N HIS A 174 4.33 -11.77 -10.03
CA HIS A 174 3.82 -13.00 -10.59
C HIS A 174 2.33 -13.07 -10.28
N THR A 175 1.56 -12.38 -11.10
CA THR A 175 0.20 -12.86 -11.33
C THR A 175 0.36 -14.16 -12.13
N ASP A 176 0.14 -15.29 -11.48
CA ASP A 176 -0.05 -16.58 -12.14
C ASP A 176 -1.36 -16.56 -12.96
N SER A 177 -1.41 -15.70 -13.95
CA SER A 177 -2.45 -15.63 -14.97
C SER A 177 -1.82 -15.36 -16.31
N GLU A 178 -1.01 -16.29 -16.78
CA GLU A 178 -0.83 -16.50 -18.19
C GLU A 178 -1.84 -17.55 -18.66
N PRO A 179 -2.85 -17.18 -19.45
CA PRO A 179 -3.47 -18.14 -20.34
C PRO A 179 -2.48 -18.41 -21.45
N ARG A 180 -2.07 -19.65 -21.59
CA ARG A 180 -1.42 -20.16 -22.80
C ARG A 180 -2.40 -20.11 -23.97
#